data_194ce6b6d16f90f6772e84ed890810c1
#
_entry.id   194ce6b6d16f90f6772e84ed890810c1
#
_cell.length_a   1.000
_cell.length_b   1.000
_cell.length_c   1.000
_cell.angle_alpha   90.00
_cell.angle_beta   90.00
_cell.angle_gamma   90.00
#
_symmetry.space_group_name_H-M   'P 1'
#
loop_
_entity.id
_entity.type
_entity.pdbx_description
1 polymer ?
#
loop_
_entity_poly.entity_id
_entity_poly.type
_entity_poly.pdbx_seq_one_letter_code
_entity_poly.pdbx_strand_id
1 'polypeptide(L)'
;MATKWTGGHSTGVLCLDANCEGLVVSGAEEGNLVTWSSEGCPVSSLKLGADDITYVSFSRTDSNTLYTSHGEAISILDIRCLKEAAECFKVNEDEINCLSVNETSSHLAAADDSGSIKIIDLANRKVSRTLRKHSNICSCVTFRPQRPHSLLSCGLDMQVMLWNLQKTRPVWTVNFQELTEEEEEEEEMQQQAGCQLFNPPLVHFTSVASCGNVFACGAEDGKIRIFRITGTRFELEHGFSGHSLGTSQVHFLNLSHPYWLLSGGNDGKVALWDVGERILKDNRSPSKTTPRKKTKASSPAKKGLATKECNLSAQTCKENKSNHPLAKLSIDHGAKVNWLSSAEIKGRKTILVADHTGCISLYPLTNL
;
A
#
# COMPACT_ATOMS: atom_id res chain seq x y z
N MET A 1 11.03 -21.72 9.34
CA MET A 1 11.46 -20.97 10.55
C MET A 1 11.94 -19.61 10.09
N ALA A 2 11.62 -18.56 10.84
CA ALA A 2 12.15 -17.23 10.59
C ALA A 2 13.66 -17.19 10.86
N THR A 3 14.40 -16.48 10.02
CA THR A 3 15.78 -16.11 10.31
C THR A 3 15.78 -14.65 10.75
N LYS A 4 16.51 -14.29 11.79
CA LYS A 4 16.62 -12.90 12.25
C LYS A 4 18.02 -12.37 11.98
N TRP A 5 18.10 -11.19 11.38
CA TRP A 5 19.31 -10.42 11.25
C TRP A 5 19.41 -9.44 12.40
N THR A 6 20.51 -9.46 13.12
CA THR A 6 20.70 -8.74 14.38
C THR A 6 22.03 -7.98 14.39
N GLY A 7 22.19 -7.06 15.33
CA GLY A 7 23.46 -6.37 15.58
C GLY A 7 23.72 -5.17 14.67
N GLY A 8 22.77 -4.76 13.82
CA GLY A 8 22.89 -3.54 13.02
C GLY A 8 22.25 -2.32 13.69
N HIS A 9 21.11 -2.49 14.34
CA HIS A 9 20.41 -1.42 15.03
C HIS A 9 20.27 -1.69 16.53
N SER A 10 20.23 -0.63 17.32
CA SER A 10 19.94 -0.64 18.75
C SER A 10 18.52 -0.20 19.07
N THR A 11 17.82 0.38 18.10
CA THR A 11 16.46 0.93 18.19
C THR A 11 15.56 0.27 17.16
N GLY A 12 14.26 0.62 17.14
CA GLY A 12 13.29 0.06 16.22
C GLY A 12 13.61 0.33 14.76
N VAL A 13 13.47 -0.69 13.90
CA VAL A 13 13.61 -0.53 12.45
C VAL A 13 12.29 -0.01 11.89
N LEU A 14 12.35 1.14 11.22
CA LEU A 14 11.17 1.84 10.71
C LEU A 14 10.90 1.53 9.24
N CYS A 15 11.95 1.38 8.45
CA CYS A 15 11.83 1.13 7.02
C CYS A 15 12.97 0.25 6.50
N LEU A 16 12.73 -0.41 5.39
CA LEU A 16 13.74 -1.21 4.69
C LEU A 16 13.44 -1.32 3.20
N ASP A 17 14.47 -1.46 2.40
CA ASP A 17 14.36 -1.77 0.98
C ASP A 17 15.51 -2.69 0.54
N ALA A 18 15.37 -3.32 -0.60
CA ALA A 18 16.37 -4.19 -1.18
C ALA A 18 16.56 -3.92 -2.68
N ASN A 19 17.81 -3.93 -3.13
CA ASN A 19 18.09 -3.81 -4.54
C ASN A 19 17.99 -5.16 -5.27
N CYS A 20 18.11 -5.12 -6.59
CA CYS A 20 18.06 -6.32 -7.43
C CYS A 20 19.21 -7.32 -7.20
N GLU A 21 20.29 -6.90 -6.55
CA GLU A 21 21.44 -7.73 -6.20
C GLU A 21 21.28 -8.42 -4.84
N GLY A 22 20.16 -8.16 -4.14
CA GLY A 22 19.88 -8.73 -2.82
C GLY A 22 20.58 -8.01 -1.66
N LEU A 23 21.16 -6.83 -1.89
CA LEU A 23 21.61 -5.96 -0.82
C LEU A 23 20.42 -5.33 -0.14
N VAL A 24 20.33 -5.46 1.17
CA VAL A 24 19.26 -4.88 1.99
C VAL A 24 19.78 -3.65 2.71
N VAL A 25 18.93 -2.62 2.78
CA VAL A 25 19.18 -1.42 3.57
C VAL A 25 18.00 -1.21 4.52
N SER A 26 18.28 -0.81 5.74
CA SER A 26 17.28 -0.47 6.75
C SER A 26 17.56 0.87 7.39
N GLY A 27 16.50 1.61 7.64
CA GLY A 27 16.47 2.83 8.43
C GLY A 27 15.79 2.60 9.76
N ALA A 28 16.28 3.21 10.81
CA ALA A 28 15.78 3.07 12.16
C ALA A 28 15.61 4.44 12.83
N GLU A 29 15.05 4.39 14.01
CA GLU A 29 14.99 5.55 14.91
C GLU A 29 16.38 6.16 15.11
N GLU A 30 16.42 7.43 15.53
CA GLU A 30 17.65 8.18 15.80
C GLU A 30 18.59 8.33 14.60
N GLY A 31 18.09 8.24 13.36
CA GLY A 31 18.83 8.52 12.13
C GLY A 31 19.86 7.47 11.74
N ASN A 32 19.73 6.24 12.19
CA ASN A 32 20.67 5.17 11.91
C ASN A 32 20.29 4.37 10.67
N LEU A 33 21.15 4.37 9.64
CA LEU A 33 21.04 3.60 8.40
C LEU A 33 22.04 2.45 8.41
N VAL A 34 21.62 1.25 8.04
CA VAL A 34 22.48 0.06 7.99
C VAL A 34 22.31 -0.68 6.67
N THR A 35 23.42 -1.09 6.05
CA THR A 35 23.41 -2.04 4.93
C THR A 35 23.74 -3.45 5.42
N TRP A 36 23.08 -4.45 4.84
CA TRP A 36 23.16 -5.83 5.24
C TRP A 36 23.63 -6.72 4.10
N SER A 37 24.54 -7.63 4.41
CA SER A 37 24.91 -8.69 3.47
C SER A 37 23.80 -9.74 3.35
N SER A 38 23.86 -10.56 2.31
CA SER A 38 22.97 -11.73 2.15
C SER A 38 23.12 -12.77 3.27
N GLU A 39 24.20 -12.69 4.06
CA GLU A 39 24.44 -13.53 5.24
C GLU A 39 23.74 -13.00 6.51
N GLY A 40 23.24 -11.78 6.46
CA GLY A 40 22.61 -11.11 7.61
C GLY A 40 23.59 -10.41 8.54
N CYS A 41 24.81 -10.16 8.06
CA CYS A 41 25.77 -9.35 8.78
C CYS A 41 25.65 -7.88 8.37
N PRO A 42 25.66 -6.93 9.32
CA PRO A 42 25.78 -5.52 8.97
C PRO A 42 27.13 -5.26 8.28
N VAL A 43 27.07 -4.64 7.10
CA VAL A 43 28.26 -4.34 6.28
C VAL A 43 28.78 -2.95 6.58
N SER A 44 27.90 -1.98 6.60
CA SER A 44 28.20 -0.59 6.93
C SER A 44 27.02 0.08 7.60
N SER A 45 27.31 1.14 8.35
CA SER A 45 26.30 1.96 8.99
C SER A 45 26.65 3.44 8.82
N LEU A 46 25.61 4.27 8.73
CA LEU A 46 25.72 5.72 8.64
C LEU A 46 24.66 6.36 9.54
N LYS A 47 25.07 7.34 10.35
CA LYS A 47 24.16 8.18 11.11
C LYS A 47 23.92 9.48 10.38
N LEU A 48 22.68 9.72 9.92
CA LEU A 48 22.32 10.89 9.12
C LEU A 48 21.92 12.11 9.96
N GLY A 49 21.67 11.93 11.24
CA GLY A 49 21.26 13.01 12.14
C GLY A 49 20.68 12.45 13.44
N ALA A 50 19.79 13.22 14.06
CA ALA A 50 19.03 12.80 15.24
C ALA A 50 17.60 12.38 14.90
N ASP A 51 17.11 12.81 13.72
CA ASP A 51 15.75 12.52 13.27
C ASP A 51 15.65 11.09 12.74
N ASP A 52 14.50 10.46 12.92
CA ASP A 52 14.21 9.11 12.47
C ASP A 52 14.35 8.95 10.95
N ILE A 53 14.82 7.80 10.51
CA ILE A 53 14.79 7.44 9.09
C ILE A 53 13.45 6.78 8.79
N THR A 54 12.54 7.57 8.24
CA THR A 54 11.15 7.17 7.99
C THR A 54 10.98 6.38 6.70
N TYR A 55 11.87 6.62 5.71
CA TYR A 55 11.79 5.94 4.42
C TYR A 55 13.15 5.72 3.78
N VAL A 56 13.33 4.56 3.15
CA VAL A 56 14.46 4.24 2.27
C VAL A 56 13.96 3.67 0.95
N SER A 57 14.59 4.03 -0.16
CA SER A 57 14.25 3.50 -1.48
C SER A 57 15.45 3.50 -2.41
N PHE A 58 15.75 2.35 -3.01
CA PHE A 58 16.72 2.29 -4.08
C PHE A 58 16.23 2.97 -5.34
N SER A 59 17.16 3.56 -6.08
CA SER A 59 16.89 4.07 -7.43
C SER A 59 16.48 2.93 -8.36
N ARG A 60 15.54 3.23 -9.28
CA ARG A 60 15.09 2.26 -10.28
C ARG A 60 16.07 2.07 -11.44
N THR A 61 16.99 3.01 -11.63
CA THR A 61 17.93 3.04 -12.76
C THR A 61 19.39 2.79 -12.36
N ASP A 62 19.71 2.92 -11.08
CA ASP A 62 21.06 2.71 -10.53
C ASP A 62 20.96 1.99 -9.18
N SER A 63 21.40 0.74 -9.13
CA SER A 63 21.36 -0.09 -7.92
C SER A 63 22.24 0.42 -6.78
N ASN A 64 23.15 1.37 -7.04
CA ASN A 64 24.04 1.95 -6.05
C ASN A 64 23.48 3.23 -5.41
N THR A 65 22.47 3.84 -6.00
CA THR A 65 21.87 5.07 -5.48
C THR A 65 20.70 4.74 -4.57
N LEU A 66 20.73 5.28 -3.36
CA LEU A 66 19.67 5.19 -2.36
C LEU A 66 19.14 6.57 -2.03
N TYR A 67 17.80 6.69 -1.94
CA TYR A 67 17.10 7.85 -1.42
C TYR A 67 16.60 7.52 -0.01
N THR A 68 16.76 8.46 0.92
CA THR A 68 16.27 8.29 2.28
C THR A 68 15.71 9.60 2.82
N SER A 69 14.66 9.51 3.64
CA SER A 69 14.11 10.64 4.38
C SER A 69 14.48 10.55 5.85
N HIS A 70 14.77 11.70 6.43
CA HIS A 70 14.98 11.87 7.87
C HIS A 70 14.55 13.29 8.28
N GLY A 71 13.56 13.37 9.16
CA GLY A 71 12.86 14.63 9.45
C GLY A 71 12.35 15.29 8.17
N GLU A 72 12.68 16.56 7.95
CA GLU A 72 12.29 17.37 6.77
C GLU A 72 13.25 17.19 5.56
N ALA A 73 14.30 16.36 5.71
CA ALA A 73 15.38 16.25 4.76
C ALA A 73 15.30 14.97 3.92
N ILE A 74 15.79 15.08 2.68
CA ILE A 74 16.04 13.96 1.80
C ILE A 74 17.54 13.88 1.56
N SER A 75 18.13 12.70 1.78
CA SER A 75 19.50 12.41 1.45
C SER A 75 19.60 11.45 0.28
N ILE A 76 20.56 11.71 -0.62
CA ILE A 76 20.95 10.82 -1.70
C ILE A 76 22.29 10.20 -1.30
N LEU A 77 22.34 8.88 -1.31
CA LEU A 77 23.49 8.10 -0.84
C LEU A 77 24.00 7.21 -1.95
N ASP A 78 25.33 7.06 -2.00
CA ASP A 78 25.99 5.99 -2.76
C ASP A 78 26.33 4.85 -1.79
N ILE A 79 25.69 3.69 -1.98
CA ILE A 79 25.85 2.54 -1.09
C ILE A 79 27.25 1.95 -1.09
N ARG A 80 28.08 2.25 -2.11
CA ARG A 80 29.49 1.83 -2.19
C ARG A 80 30.38 2.63 -1.24
N CYS A 81 29.92 3.82 -0.83
CA CYS A 81 30.66 4.72 0.05
C CYS A 81 29.72 5.39 1.06
N LEU A 82 29.26 4.63 2.03
CA LEU A 82 28.36 5.12 3.11
C LEU A 82 29.15 5.78 4.25
N LYS A 83 29.99 6.77 3.93
CA LYS A 83 30.68 7.57 4.95
C LYS A 83 29.95 8.87 5.24
N GLU A 84 29.29 9.41 4.23
CA GLU A 84 28.52 10.65 4.27
C GLU A 84 27.46 10.63 3.18
N ALA A 85 26.46 11.48 3.29
CA ALA A 85 25.49 11.67 2.21
C ALA A 85 26.18 12.34 1.03
N ALA A 86 25.98 11.81 -0.19
CA ALA A 86 26.46 12.46 -1.40
C ALA A 86 25.77 13.82 -1.58
N GLU A 87 24.49 13.88 -1.26
CA GLU A 87 23.70 15.11 -1.26
C GLU A 87 22.64 15.04 -0.17
N CYS A 88 22.37 16.18 0.48
CA CYS A 88 21.28 16.31 1.45
C CYS A 88 20.58 17.66 1.23
N PHE A 89 19.26 17.66 1.15
CA PHE A 89 18.50 18.89 0.95
C PHE A 89 17.17 18.85 1.70
N LYS A 90 16.85 19.96 2.34
CA LYS A 90 15.56 20.19 2.99
C LYS A 90 14.61 20.82 2.00
N VAL A 91 13.51 20.16 1.73
CA VAL A 91 12.48 20.65 0.79
C VAL A 91 11.08 20.65 1.38
N ASN A 92 10.84 19.81 2.40
CA ASN A 92 9.58 19.72 3.09
C ASN A 92 9.55 20.69 4.29
N GLU A 93 8.35 21.02 4.75
CA GLU A 93 8.11 21.94 5.88
C GLU A 93 7.87 21.16 7.17
N ASP A 94 7.71 19.85 7.07
CA ASP A 94 7.40 18.94 8.15
C ASP A 94 8.01 17.55 7.87
N GLU A 95 7.91 16.62 8.82
CA GLU A 95 8.49 15.29 8.73
C GLU A 95 7.98 14.51 7.50
N ILE A 96 8.91 13.90 6.78
CA ILE A 96 8.60 13.15 5.56
C ILE A 96 8.28 11.70 5.93
N ASN A 97 7.07 11.24 5.61
CA ASN A 97 6.61 9.87 5.89
C ASN A 97 6.92 8.89 4.75
N CYS A 98 6.93 9.37 3.53
CA CYS A 98 7.03 8.47 2.38
C CYS A 98 7.73 9.16 1.21
N LEU A 99 8.59 8.39 0.55
CA LEU A 99 9.24 8.74 -0.71
C LEU A 99 8.78 7.81 -1.82
N SER A 100 8.67 8.33 -3.03
CA SER A 100 8.48 7.51 -4.22
C SER A 100 9.28 8.06 -5.37
N VAL A 101 10.04 7.21 -6.05
CA VAL A 101 10.80 7.56 -7.25
C VAL A 101 10.08 7.00 -8.47
N ASN A 102 9.95 7.79 -9.53
CA ASN A 102 9.36 7.30 -10.77
C ASN A 102 10.33 6.34 -11.52
N GLU A 103 9.82 5.55 -12.46
CA GLU A 103 10.59 4.52 -13.17
C GLU A 103 11.84 5.05 -13.89
N THR A 104 11.82 6.31 -14.32
CA THR A 104 12.94 6.95 -15.02
C THR A 104 13.94 7.62 -14.07
N SER A 105 13.73 7.55 -12.77
CA SER A 105 14.50 8.26 -11.73
C SER A 105 14.69 9.77 -12.05
N SER A 106 13.68 10.36 -12.72
CA SER A 106 13.70 11.79 -13.04
C SER A 106 12.99 12.64 -11.99
N HIS A 107 12.02 12.06 -11.28
CA HIS A 107 11.22 12.74 -10.26
C HIS A 107 11.12 11.88 -8.99
N LEU A 108 11.20 12.56 -7.87
CA LEU A 108 10.94 11.99 -6.55
C LEU A 108 9.74 12.74 -5.93
N ALA A 109 8.79 12.01 -5.39
CA ALA A 109 7.70 12.53 -4.60
C ALA A 109 7.99 12.30 -3.12
N ALA A 110 7.80 13.32 -2.29
CA ALA A 110 7.94 13.26 -0.83
C ALA A 110 6.64 13.75 -0.18
N ALA A 111 6.03 12.90 0.62
CA ALA A 111 4.82 13.18 1.38
C ALA A 111 5.17 13.45 2.85
N ASP A 112 4.55 14.47 3.45
CA ASP A 112 4.88 14.95 4.81
C ASP A 112 3.67 15.06 5.73
N ASP A 113 3.93 15.36 7.00
CA ASP A 113 2.94 15.50 8.07
C ASP A 113 2.00 16.68 7.85
N SER A 114 2.41 17.71 7.12
CA SER A 114 1.52 18.82 6.75
C SER A 114 0.44 18.43 5.73
N GLY A 115 0.46 17.20 5.22
CA GLY A 115 -0.39 16.73 4.12
C GLY A 115 0.07 17.22 2.74
N SER A 116 1.26 17.80 2.66
CA SER A 116 1.85 18.25 1.40
C SER A 116 2.61 17.13 0.71
N ILE A 117 2.61 17.16 -0.61
CA ILE A 117 3.46 16.29 -1.43
C ILE A 117 4.34 17.19 -2.29
N LYS A 118 5.64 17.10 -2.08
CA LYS A 118 6.65 17.80 -2.90
C LYS A 118 7.09 16.88 -4.03
N ILE A 119 7.10 17.41 -5.25
CA ILE A 119 7.65 16.72 -6.42
C ILE A 119 8.98 17.37 -6.75
N ILE A 120 10.04 16.61 -6.60
CA ILE A 120 11.41 17.04 -6.80
C ILE A 120 11.89 16.56 -8.17
N ASP A 121 12.42 17.48 -8.97
CA ASP A 121 13.19 17.18 -10.18
C ASP A 121 14.60 16.74 -9.74
N LEU A 122 14.92 15.48 -9.94
CA LEU A 122 16.19 14.90 -9.49
C LEU A 122 17.40 15.36 -10.30
N ALA A 123 17.20 15.79 -11.54
CA ALA A 123 18.30 16.35 -12.36
C ALA A 123 18.69 17.75 -11.88
N ASN A 124 17.69 18.58 -11.56
CA ASN A 124 17.91 19.97 -11.16
C ASN A 124 17.98 20.16 -9.63
N ARG A 125 17.69 19.13 -8.84
CA ARG A 125 17.64 19.15 -7.37
C ARG A 125 16.71 20.23 -6.82
N LYS A 126 15.55 20.42 -7.46
CA LYS A 126 14.60 21.48 -7.10
C LYS A 126 13.18 20.94 -7.01
N VAL A 127 12.40 21.52 -6.12
CA VAL A 127 10.97 21.28 -6.08
C VAL A 127 10.35 21.82 -7.37
N SER A 128 9.82 20.92 -8.19
CA SER A 128 9.13 21.25 -9.43
C SER A 128 7.66 21.58 -9.19
N ARG A 129 7.04 20.92 -8.19
CA ARG A 129 5.64 21.13 -7.79
C ARG A 129 5.42 20.83 -6.30
N THR A 130 4.40 21.49 -5.74
CA THR A 130 3.84 21.18 -4.44
C THR A 130 2.35 20.89 -4.62
N LEU A 131 1.90 19.72 -4.14
CA LEU A 131 0.51 19.30 -4.17
C LEU A 131 0.00 19.38 -2.72
N ARG A 132 -0.99 20.28 -2.47
CA ARG A 132 -1.57 20.49 -1.13
C ARG A 132 -3.06 20.23 -1.23
N LYS A 133 -3.49 19.08 -0.75
CA LYS A 133 -4.91 18.70 -0.78
C LYS A 133 -5.32 17.81 0.39
N HIS A 134 -4.43 16.98 0.92
CA HIS A 134 -4.70 16.27 2.17
C HIS A 134 -4.88 17.28 3.30
N SER A 135 -5.89 17.05 4.14
CA SER A 135 -6.22 17.90 5.30
C SER A 135 -5.59 17.40 6.60
N ASN A 136 -4.88 16.28 6.53
CA ASN A 136 -4.12 15.66 7.61
C ASN A 136 -2.86 15.03 7.01
N ILE A 137 -2.05 14.37 7.81
CA ILE A 137 -0.83 13.66 7.42
C ILE A 137 -1.01 12.90 6.11
N CYS A 138 -0.14 13.15 5.12
CA CYS A 138 -0.03 12.31 3.95
C CYS A 138 0.89 11.13 4.28
N SER A 139 0.30 9.98 4.56
CA SER A 139 1.02 8.80 5.06
C SER A 139 1.81 8.07 3.96
N CYS A 140 1.31 8.10 2.72
CA CYS A 140 1.99 7.42 1.63
C CYS A 140 1.74 8.10 0.27
N VAL A 141 2.78 8.09 -0.56
CA VAL A 141 2.73 8.51 -1.97
C VAL A 141 3.42 7.45 -2.83
N THR A 142 2.86 7.15 -3.99
CA THR A 142 3.46 6.18 -4.92
C THR A 142 3.25 6.58 -6.37
N PHE A 143 4.32 6.57 -7.17
CA PHE A 143 4.21 6.70 -8.61
C PHE A 143 3.58 5.44 -9.21
N ARG A 144 2.77 5.64 -10.23
CA ARG A 144 2.18 4.52 -10.97
C ARG A 144 3.20 3.98 -11.97
N PRO A 145 3.48 2.66 -11.96
CA PRO A 145 4.28 2.02 -12.99
C PRO A 145 3.78 2.36 -14.39
N GLN A 146 4.69 2.57 -15.33
CA GLN A 146 4.43 2.92 -16.74
C GLN A 146 3.65 4.24 -16.94
N ARG A 147 3.50 5.06 -15.90
CA ARG A 147 2.78 6.33 -15.91
C ARG A 147 3.58 7.42 -15.18
N PRO A 148 4.68 7.93 -15.77
CA PRO A 148 5.66 8.77 -15.08
C PRO A 148 5.09 10.10 -14.54
N HIS A 149 3.94 10.55 -15.04
CA HIS A 149 3.25 11.76 -14.60
C HIS A 149 2.02 11.48 -13.73
N SER A 150 1.81 10.24 -13.28
CA SER A 150 0.68 9.88 -12.45
C SER A 150 1.16 9.24 -11.16
N LEU A 151 0.59 9.66 -10.05
CA LEU A 151 0.83 9.11 -8.72
C LEU A 151 -0.47 8.96 -7.94
N LEU A 152 -0.42 8.14 -6.92
CA LEU A 152 -1.44 7.99 -5.89
C LEU A 152 -0.88 8.53 -4.58
N SER A 153 -1.75 9.09 -3.75
CA SER A 153 -1.45 9.40 -2.35
C SER A 153 -2.58 8.97 -1.45
N CYS A 154 -2.27 8.69 -0.21
CA CYS A 154 -3.26 8.45 0.84
C CYS A 154 -2.82 9.13 2.14
N GLY A 155 -3.75 9.29 3.06
CA GLY A 155 -3.47 9.99 4.31
C GLY A 155 -4.42 9.66 5.44
N LEU A 156 -4.07 10.21 6.61
CA LEU A 156 -4.88 10.10 7.82
C LEU A 156 -6.15 10.98 7.78
N ASP A 157 -6.39 11.67 6.67
CA ASP A 157 -7.67 12.31 6.34
C ASP A 157 -8.68 11.35 5.72
N MET A 158 -8.38 10.03 5.75
CA MET A 158 -9.20 8.95 5.18
C MET A 158 -9.41 9.08 3.66
N GLN A 159 -8.55 9.81 2.97
CA GLN A 159 -8.67 10.02 1.53
C GLN A 159 -7.57 9.32 0.75
N VAL A 160 -7.94 8.82 -0.42
CA VAL A 160 -7.02 8.35 -1.46
C VAL A 160 -7.21 9.20 -2.70
N MET A 161 -6.12 9.71 -3.23
CA MET A 161 -6.14 10.66 -4.34
C MET A 161 -5.30 10.16 -5.52
N LEU A 162 -5.86 10.27 -6.73
CA LEU A 162 -5.15 10.06 -7.99
C LEU A 162 -4.72 11.40 -8.56
N TRP A 163 -3.45 11.54 -8.87
CA TRP A 163 -2.88 12.76 -9.39
C TRP A 163 -2.36 12.60 -10.81
N ASN A 164 -2.41 13.70 -11.53
CA ASN A 164 -1.65 13.90 -12.75
C ASN A 164 -0.76 15.14 -12.54
N LEU A 165 0.56 14.96 -12.65
CA LEU A 165 1.54 16.02 -12.39
C LEU A 165 1.41 17.24 -13.33
N GLN A 166 0.66 17.12 -14.41
CA GLN A 166 0.33 18.27 -15.28
C GLN A 166 -0.78 19.16 -14.70
N LYS A 167 -1.45 18.71 -13.62
CA LYS A 167 -2.53 19.42 -12.94
C LYS A 167 -2.14 19.74 -11.50
N THR A 168 -2.75 20.77 -10.93
CA THR A 168 -2.53 21.18 -9.53
C THR A 168 -3.55 20.60 -8.55
N ARG A 169 -4.55 19.90 -9.07
CA ARG A 169 -5.60 19.25 -8.27
C ARG A 169 -5.62 17.76 -8.58
N PRO A 170 -6.02 16.93 -7.62
CA PRO A 170 -6.23 15.51 -7.89
C PRO A 170 -7.25 15.35 -9.02
N VAL A 171 -7.05 14.33 -9.84
CA VAL A 171 -7.99 14.00 -10.91
C VAL A 171 -9.17 13.18 -10.41
N TRP A 172 -8.96 12.46 -9.30
CA TRP A 172 -9.98 11.69 -8.60
C TRP A 172 -9.64 11.58 -7.12
N THR A 173 -10.65 11.54 -6.26
CA THR A 173 -10.52 11.34 -4.81
C THR A 173 -11.63 10.43 -4.33
N VAL A 174 -11.30 9.53 -3.42
CA VAL A 174 -12.26 8.67 -2.71
C VAL A 174 -12.03 8.86 -1.21
N ASN A 175 -13.12 8.99 -0.48
CA ASN A 175 -13.15 9.05 0.98
C ASN A 175 -13.49 7.67 1.53
N PHE A 176 -12.63 7.12 2.38
CA PHE A 176 -12.80 5.79 2.96
C PHE A 176 -13.91 5.74 4.02
N GLN A 177 -14.23 6.86 4.65
CA GLN A 177 -15.36 6.91 5.56
C GLN A 177 -16.67 6.63 4.81
N GLU A 178 -16.88 7.27 3.66
CA GLU A 178 -18.07 7.05 2.81
C GLU A 178 -18.15 5.59 2.33
N LEU A 179 -17.00 5.01 1.92
CA LEU A 179 -16.95 3.60 1.52
C LEU A 179 -17.28 2.64 2.67
N THR A 180 -16.86 2.96 3.89
CA THR A 180 -17.12 2.11 5.06
C THR A 180 -18.61 2.15 5.42
N GLU A 181 -19.24 3.31 5.35
CA GLU A 181 -20.68 3.47 5.58
C GLU A 181 -21.50 2.67 4.55
N GLU A 182 -21.12 2.70 3.26
CA GLU A 182 -21.74 1.89 2.21
C GLU A 182 -21.54 0.37 2.43
N GLU A 183 -20.32 -0.06 2.84
CA GLU A 183 -20.03 -1.46 3.14
C GLU A 183 -20.85 -1.97 4.34
N GLU A 184 -21.01 -1.15 5.40
CA GLU A 184 -21.80 -1.49 6.60
C GLU A 184 -23.28 -1.61 6.29
N GLU A 185 -23.85 -0.71 5.50
CA GLU A 185 -25.26 -0.80 5.07
C GLU A 185 -25.54 -2.08 4.27
N GLU A 186 -24.61 -2.54 3.43
CA GLU A 186 -24.73 -3.80 2.70
C GLU A 186 -24.65 -5.03 3.62
N GLU A 187 -23.78 -4.99 4.66
CA GLU A 187 -23.61 -6.06 5.63
C GLU A 187 -24.80 -6.14 6.60
N GLU A 188 -25.35 -5.02 7.07
CA GLU A 188 -26.52 -4.98 7.96
C GLU A 188 -27.78 -5.56 7.28
N MET A 189 -27.90 -5.39 5.97
CA MET A 189 -29.00 -6.05 5.22
C MET A 189 -28.86 -7.58 5.19
N GLN A 190 -27.68 -8.14 5.50
CA GLN A 190 -27.39 -9.57 5.41
C GLN A 190 -27.26 -10.27 6.78
N GLN A 191 -27.00 -9.55 7.88
CA GLN A 191 -26.78 -10.15 9.21
C GLN A 191 -27.32 -9.28 10.35
N GLN A 192 -28.00 -9.92 11.31
CA GLN A 192 -28.31 -9.34 12.62
C GLN A 192 -27.07 -9.40 13.53
N ALA A 193 -26.68 -8.24 14.07
CA ALA A 193 -25.80 -8.04 15.21
C ALA A 193 -24.33 -8.52 15.10
N GLY A 194 -23.44 -7.61 14.71
CA GLY A 194 -22.01 -7.68 14.94
C GLY A 194 -21.53 -6.47 15.72
N CYS A 195 -20.63 -6.68 16.69
CA CYS A 195 -20.05 -5.63 17.52
C CYS A 195 -19.14 -4.75 16.62
N GLN A 196 -19.52 -3.48 16.40
CA GLN A 196 -18.73 -2.52 15.64
C GLN A 196 -17.49 -2.13 16.43
N LEU A 197 -16.31 -2.45 15.90
CA LEU A 197 -15.06 -1.83 16.32
C LEU A 197 -14.97 -0.47 15.61
N PHE A 198 -15.14 0.61 16.35
CA PHE A 198 -15.04 1.98 15.84
C PHE A 198 -13.57 2.40 15.65
N ASN A 199 -12.86 1.85 14.69
CA ASN A 199 -11.62 2.43 14.23
C ASN A 199 -11.89 3.17 12.92
N PRO A 200 -11.63 4.50 12.87
CA PRO A 200 -11.80 5.25 11.64
C PRO A 200 -10.88 4.67 10.55
N PRO A 201 -11.30 4.61 9.28
CA PRO A 201 -10.52 4.01 8.20
C PRO A 201 -9.38 4.92 7.72
N LEU A 202 -8.50 5.34 8.65
CA LEU A 202 -7.28 6.10 8.33
C LEU A 202 -6.42 5.26 7.39
N VAL A 203 -6.01 5.84 6.25
CA VAL A 203 -5.26 5.07 5.26
C VAL A 203 -3.76 5.22 5.53
N HIS A 204 -3.11 4.11 5.88
CA HIS A 204 -1.70 4.11 6.23
C HIS A 204 -0.78 3.93 5.04
N PHE A 205 -1.11 3.04 4.13
CA PHE A 205 -0.22 2.72 3.02
C PHE A 205 -0.98 2.36 1.75
N THR A 206 -0.37 2.68 0.60
CA THR A 206 -0.86 2.28 -0.71
C THR A 206 0.25 1.67 -1.56
N SER A 207 -0.07 0.61 -2.27
CA SER A 207 0.85 -0.06 -3.20
C SER A 207 0.18 -0.27 -4.54
N VAL A 208 0.95 -0.09 -5.62
CA VAL A 208 0.45 -0.23 -6.99
C VAL A 208 1.04 -1.48 -7.63
N ALA A 209 0.21 -2.30 -8.24
CA ALA A 209 0.65 -3.46 -9.01
C ALA A 209 1.44 -3.04 -10.27
N SER A 210 2.31 -3.91 -10.77
CA SER A 210 3.20 -3.63 -11.91
C SER A 210 2.48 -3.21 -13.20
N CYS A 211 1.20 -3.53 -13.34
CA CYS A 211 0.36 -3.06 -14.46
C CYS A 211 0.00 -1.56 -14.39
N GLY A 212 0.24 -0.90 -13.26
CA GLY A 212 -0.05 0.50 -13.03
C GLY A 212 -1.55 0.87 -12.93
N ASN A 213 -2.46 -0.10 -13.03
CA ASN A 213 -3.91 0.14 -13.04
C ASN A 213 -4.65 -0.51 -11.87
N VAL A 214 -3.98 -1.30 -11.06
CA VAL A 214 -4.53 -1.91 -9.84
C VAL A 214 -3.69 -1.45 -8.66
N PHE A 215 -4.33 -1.07 -7.57
CA PHE A 215 -3.64 -0.73 -6.34
C PHE A 215 -4.40 -1.23 -5.12
N ALA A 216 -3.69 -1.39 -4.02
CA ALA A 216 -4.22 -1.80 -2.74
C ALA A 216 -3.96 -0.71 -1.70
N CYS A 217 -4.90 -0.59 -0.75
CA CYS A 217 -4.74 0.28 0.42
C CYS A 217 -4.95 -0.54 1.69
N GLY A 218 -4.09 -0.29 2.69
CA GLY A 218 -4.25 -0.75 4.06
C GLY A 218 -4.70 0.38 4.96
N ALA A 219 -5.66 0.12 5.85
CA ALA A 219 -6.25 1.13 6.71
C ALA A 219 -6.35 0.68 8.17
N GLU A 220 -6.61 1.63 9.07
CA GLU A 220 -6.67 1.40 10.53
C GLU A 220 -7.85 0.52 10.94
N ASP A 221 -8.88 0.41 10.09
CA ASP A 221 -10.00 -0.52 10.30
C ASP A 221 -9.63 -2.01 10.06
N GLY A 222 -8.36 -2.32 9.75
CA GLY A 222 -7.87 -3.65 9.45
C GLY A 222 -8.27 -4.19 8.08
N LYS A 223 -9.07 -3.44 7.32
CA LYS A 223 -9.47 -3.84 5.97
C LYS A 223 -8.38 -3.53 4.95
N ILE A 224 -8.32 -4.37 3.94
CA ILE A 224 -7.52 -4.17 2.73
C ILE A 224 -8.49 -3.94 1.58
N ARG A 225 -8.34 -2.82 0.88
CA ARG A 225 -9.20 -2.46 -0.25
C ARG A 225 -8.41 -2.43 -1.55
N ILE A 226 -8.92 -3.12 -2.55
CA ILE A 226 -8.33 -3.23 -3.89
C ILE A 226 -9.13 -2.35 -4.84
N PHE A 227 -8.42 -1.52 -5.58
CA PHE A 227 -9.03 -0.59 -6.54
C PHE A 227 -8.48 -0.81 -7.95
N ARG A 228 -9.33 -0.53 -8.92
CA ARG A 228 -8.96 -0.48 -10.34
C ARG A 228 -9.04 0.94 -10.88
N ILE A 229 -8.00 1.37 -11.57
CA ILE A 229 -7.96 2.67 -12.24
C ILE A 229 -8.40 2.50 -13.69
N THR A 230 -9.44 3.22 -14.08
CA THR A 230 -9.95 3.26 -15.45
C THR A 230 -9.95 4.72 -15.93
N GLY A 231 -9.04 5.03 -16.83
CA GLY A 231 -8.86 6.40 -17.31
C GLY A 231 -8.39 7.35 -16.20
N THR A 232 -9.26 8.26 -15.79
CA THR A 232 -8.99 9.29 -14.75
C THR A 232 -9.70 8.99 -13.42
N ARG A 233 -10.31 7.85 -13.27
CA ARG A 233 -11.04 7.44 -12.07
C ARG A 233 -10.51 6.11 -11.56
N PHE A 234 -10.79 5.81 -10.31
CA PHE A 234 -10.66 4.47 -9.76
C PHE A 234 -11.92 4.10 -8.99
N GLU A 235 -12.21 2.82 -8.96
CA GLU A 235 -13.37 2.24 -8.33
C GLU A 235 -12.92 1.08 -7.43
N LEU A 236 -13.63 0.88 -6.32
CA LEU A 236 -13.41 -0.25 -5.43
C LEU A 236 -13.79 -1.54 -6.16
N GLU A 237 -12.86 -2.46 -6.30
CA GLU A 237 -13.15 -3.80 -6.83
C GLU A 237 -13.49 -4.76 -5.71
N HIS A 238 -12.77 -4.64 -4.60
CA HIS A 238 -12.95 -5.55 -3.49
C HIS A 238 -12.35 -5.01 -2.19
N GLY A 239 -13.12 -5.13 -1.10
CA GLY A 239 -12.68 -4.94 0.28
C GLY A 239 -12.76 -6.24 1.07
N PHE A 240 -11.81 -6.46 1.98
CA PHE A 240 -11.83 -7.62 2.88
C PHE A 240 -11.05 -7.33 4.16
N SER A 241 -11.46 -7.97 5.26
CA SER A 241 -10.74 -7.89 6.53
C SER A 241 -9.45 -8.72 6.43
N GLY A 242 -8.31 -8.03 6.41
CA GLY A 242 -6.99 -8.65 6.34
C GLY A 242 -6.38 -8.88 7.72
N HIS A 243 -6.61 -7.96 8.64
CA HIS A 243 -6.04 -7.93 9.98
C HIS A 243 -7.10 -7.64 11.02
N SER A 244 -6.89 -8.10 12.26
CA SER A 244 -7.79 -7.82 13.39
C SER A 244 -7.54 -6.46 14.05
N LEU A 245 -6.44 -5.81 13.73
CA LEU A 245 -6.09 -4.43 14.04
C LEU A 245 -5.69 -3.70 12.76
N GLY A 246 -5.28 -2.44 12.86
CA GLY A 246 -4.90 -1.64 11.69
C GLY A 246 -3.90 -2.35 10.76
N THR A 247 -4.11 -2.23 9.47
CA THR A 247 -3.18 -2.70 8.43
C THR A 247 -2.14 -1.62 8.20
N SER A 248 -0.92 -1.82 8.70
CA SER A 248 0.17 -0.84 8.62
C SER A 248 0.81 -0.76 7.24
N GLN A 249 0.94 -1.90 6.56
CA GLN A 249 1.65 -2.00 5.28
C GLN A 249 0.92 -2.93 4.31
N VAL A 250 0.91 -2.56 3.04
CA VAL A 250 0.51 -3.42 1.92
C VAL A 250 1.53 -3.30 0.79
N HIS A 251 1.89 -4.41 0.15
CA HIS A 251 2.91 -4.38 -0.88
C HIS A 251 2.64 -5.40 -1.98
N PHE A 252 2.48 -4.95 -3.23
CA PHE A 252 2.42 -5.87 -4.36
C PHE A 252 3.79 -6.44 -4.64
N LEU A 253 3.87 -7.76 -4.65
CA LEU A 253 5.10 -8.47 -4.93
C LEU A 253 5.31 -8.64 -6.44
N ASN A 254 6.53 -8.38 -6.88
CA ASN A 254 6.92 -8.61 -8.27
C ASN A 254 7.36 -10.08 -8.45
N LEU A 255 6.38 -10.99 -8.32
CA LEU A 255 6.55 -12.43 -8.50
C LEU A 255 6.12 -12.87 -9.90
N SER A 256 6.10 -14.17 -10.13
CA SER A 256 5.60 -14.80 -11.37
C SER A 256 4.16 -14.40 -11.73
N HIS A 257 3.38 -13.98 -10.75
CA HIS A 257 2.02 -13.46 -10.88
C HIS A 257 1.94 -12.02 -10.36
N PRO A 258 1.40 -11.05 -11.13
CA PRO A 258 1.47 -9.61 -10.78
C PRO A 258 0.54 -9.18 -9.64
N TYR A 259 -0.30 -10.07 -9.13
CA TYR A 259 -1.34 -9.75 -8.15
C TYR A 259 -1.17 -10.46 -6.81
N TRP A 260 0.06 -10.84 -6.48
CA TRP A 260 0.41 -11.25 -5.12
C TRP A 260 0.54 -10.01 -4.24
N LEU A 261 -0.28 -9.94 -3.19
CA LEU A 261 -0.29 -8.85 -2.23
C LEU A 261 0.19 -9.34 -0.87
N LEU A 262 1.22 -8.70 -0.35
CA LEU A 262 1.69 -8.87 1.01
C LEU A 262 1.06 -7.81 1.90
N SER A 263 0.64 -8.17 3.12
CA SER A 263 0.15 -7.22 4.11
C SER A 263 0.76 -7.47 5.48
N GLY A 264 0.92 -6.41 6.25
CA GLY A 264 1.33 -6.45 7.65
C GLY A 264 0.41 -5.60 8.51
N GLY A 265 0.17 -6.05 9.72
CA GLY A 265 -0.77 -5.38 10.62
C GLY A 265 -0.20 -5.08 11.99
N ASN A 266 -0.90 -4.20 12.68
CA ASN A 266 -0.67 -3.90 14.09
C ASN A 266 -0.98 -5.09 15.00
N ASP A 267 -1.67 -6.11 14.46
CA ASP A 267 -1.96 -7.40 15.12
C ASP A 267 -0.76 -8.36 15.13
N GLY A 268 0.39 -7.92 14.61
CA GLY A 268 1.59 -8.74 14.56
C GLY A 268 1.56 -9.84 13.52
N LYS A 269 0.67 -9.78 12.56
CA LYS A 269 0.58 -10.77 11.48
C LYS A 269 1.10 -10.23 10.16
N VAL A 270 1.64 -11.15 9.37
CA VAL A 270 2.01 -10.93 7.97
C VAL A 270 1.27 -11.93 7.12
N ALA A 271 0.58 -11.48 6.09
CA ALA A 271 -0.22 -12.34 5.24
C ALA A 271 0.05 -12.10 3.74
N LEU A 272 0.00 -13.18 2.96
CA LEU A 272 0.15 -13.15 1.51
C LEU A 272 -1.17 -13.57 0.86
N TRP A 273 -1.66 -12.74 -0.04
CA TRP A 273 -2.96 -12.86 -0.70
C TRP A 273 -2.79 -12.98 -2.20
N ASP A 274 -3.55 -13.88 -2.83
CA ASP A 274 -3.74 -13.87 -4.27
C ASP A 274 -5.03 -13.11 -4.61
N VAL A 275 -4.86 -11.88 -5.06
CA VAL A 275 -6.00 -11.04 -5.45
C VAL A 275 -6.31 -11.13 -6.95
N GLY A 276 -5.51 -11.89 -7.71
CA GLY A 276 -5.62 -12.00 -9.17
C GLY A 276 -6.82 -12.81 -9.65
N GLU A 277 -7.27 -13.80 -8.90
CA GLU A 277 -8.42 -14.63 -9.31
C GLU A 277 -9.70 -13.83 -9.57
N ARG A 278 -9.87 -12.72 -8.86
CA ARG A 278 -11.04 -11.83 -9.01
C ARG A 278 -10.81 -10.78 -10.09
N ILE A 279 -9.66 -10.12 -10.06
CA ILE A 279 -9.27 -9.11 -11.04
C ILE A 279 -9.36 -9.65 -12.48
N LEU A 280 -9.08 -10.96 -12.68
CA LEU A 280 -9.12 -11.61 -13.99
C LEU A 280 -10.50 -12.12 -14.37
N LYS A 281 -11.41 -12.40 -13.42
CA LYS A 281 -12.76 -12.88 -13.72
C LYS A 281 -13.64 -11.79 -14.30
N ASP A 282 -13.53 -10.56 -13.83
CA ASP A 282 -14.34 -9.43 -14.32
C ASP A 282 -13.97 -9.00 -15.74
N ASN A 283 -12.74 -9.24 -16.19
CA ASN A 283 -12.34 -9.02 -17.57
C ASN A 283 -13.00 -9.99 -18.58
N ARG A 284 -13.69 -11.04 -18.13
CA ARG A 284 -14.36 -12.03 -18.99
C ARG A 284 -15.88 -11.83 -19.12
N SER A 285 -16.47 -10.90 -18.36
CA SER A 285 -17.89 -10.56 -18.46
C SER A 285 -18.09 -9.46 -19.50
N PRO A 286 -18.86 -9.71 -20.61
CA PRO A 286 -19.18 -8.63 -21.54
C PRO A 286 -20.04 -7.60 -20.80
N SER A 287 -19.67 -6.33 -20.90
CA SER A 287 -20.39 -5.19 -20.35
C SER A 287 -21.88 -5.28 -20.72
N LYS A 288 -22.74 -5.57 -19.74
CA LYS A 288 -24.18 -5.39 -19.89
C LYS A 288 -24.46 -3.90 -19.94
N THR A 289 -24.51 -3.37 -21.15
CA THR A 289 -25.12 -2.06 -21.41
C THR A 289 -26.59 -2.12 -21.00
N THR A 290 -26.89 -1.55 -19.85
CA THR A 290 -28.28 -1.29 -19.42
C THR A 290 -28.91 -0.30 -20.40
N PRO A 291 -30.02 -0.63 -21.07
CA PRO A 291 -30.70 0.32 -21.95
C PRO A 291 -31.37 1.38 -21.08
N ARG A 292 -31.02 2.64 -21.35
CA ARG A 292 -31.64 3.84 -20.78
C ARG A 292 -33.15 3.79 -21.00
N LYS A 293 -33.93 3.52 -19.96
CA LYS A 293 -35.41 3.62 -19.98
C LYS A 293 -35.79 5.09 -20.13
N LYS A 294 -36.35 5.41 -21.28
CA LYS A 294 -37.11 6.67 -21.48
C LYS A 294 -38.39 6.61 -20.66
N THR A 295 -38.52 7.52 -19.72
CA THR A 295 -39.78 7.78 -19.00
C THR A 295 -40.83 8.35 -19.97
N LYS A 296 -41.92 7.62 -20.18
CA LYS A 296 -43.19 8.18 -20.65
C LYS A 296 -44.19 8.05 -19.53
N ALA A 297 -44.77 9.19 -19.18
CA ALA A 297 -45.88 9.30 -18.25
C ALA A 297 -47.17 8.82 -18.91
N SER A 298 -48.01 8.09 -18.18
CA SER A 298 -49.48 8.23 -18.20
C SER A 298 -50.16 7.22 -17.26
N SER A 299 -51.21 7.67 -16.69
CA SER A 299 -52.08 7.35 -15.55
C SER A 299 -52.83 6.00 -15.58
N PRO A 300 -53.73 5.75 -14.58
CA PRO A 300 -53.86 4.45 -13.92
C PRO A 300 -55.16 3.70 -14.29
N ALA A 301 -55.19 2.37 -14.14
CA ALA A 301 -56.49 1.63 -13.96
C ALA A 301 -56.30 0.22 -13.37
N LYS A 302 -56.93 0.03 -12.20
CA LYS A 302 -57.76 -1.08 -11.71
C LYS A 302 -57.33 -2.54 -11.72
N LYS A 303 -57.24 -3.05 -10.47
CA LYS A 303 -57.79 -4.29 -9.88
C LYS A 303 -57.75 -5.61 -10.67
N GLY A 304 -57.17 -6.62 -10.01
CA GLY A 304 -57.39 -8.04 -10.25
C GLY A 304 -56.74 -8.90 -9.20
N LEU A 305 -57.52 -9.40 -8.24
CA LEU A 305 -57.16 -10.41 -7.23
C LEU A 305 -57.05 -11.77 -7.93
N ALA A 306 -55.93 -12.51 -7.70
CA ALA A 306 -55.91 -13.93 -7.92
C ALA A 306 -54.90 -14.58 -6.97
N THR A 307 -55.42 -15.33 -6.03
CA THR A 307 -54.76 -16.34 -5.19
C THR A 307 -54.22 -17.49 -6.03
N LYS A 308 -53.01 -17.95 -5.77
CA LYS A 308 -52.61 -19.35 -5.98
C LYS A 308 -51.34 -19.70 -5.20
N GLU A 309 -51.53 -20.55 -4.25
CA GLU A 309 -50.95 -21.84 -3.92
C GLU A 309 -49.42 -21.94 -3.83
N CYS A 310 -49.02 -22.29 -2.60
CA CYS A 310 -47.68 -22.80 -2.19
C CYS A 310 -47.32 -24.07 -2.96
N ASN A 311 -46.15 -24.08 -3.57
CA ASN A 311 -45.43 -25.32 -3.83
C ASN A 311 -44.07 -25.27 -3.14
N LEU A 312 -43.91 -26.11 -2.11
CA LEU A 312 -42.64 -26.50 -1.54
C LEU A 312 -41.86 -27.28 -2.61
N SER A 313 -40.71 -26.76 -2.99
CA SER A 313 -39.69 -27.59 -3.66
C SER A 313 -38.31 -27.24 -3.11
N ALA A 314 -37.73 -28.24 -2.46
CA ALA A 314 -36.31 -28.53 -2.24
C ALA A 314 -35.37 -27.32 -2.07
N GLN A 315 -35.04 -27.01 -0.83
CA GLN A 315 -33.85 -26.29 -0.46
C GLN A 315 -32.60 -27.11 -0.83
N THR A 316 -32.01 -26.81 -1.97
CA THR A 316 -30.59 -27.10 -2.18
C THR A 316 -29.81 -26.07 -1.36
N CYS A 317 -29.11 -26.56 -0.36
CA CYS A 317 -28.11 -25.78 0.37
C CYS A 317 -27.12 -25.21 -0.63
N LYS A 318 -27.26 -23.91 -0.93
CA LYS A 318 -26.18 -23.15 -1.56
C LYS A 318 -25.12 -22.99 -0.48
N GLU A 319 -23.99 -23.68 -0.65
CA GLU A 319 -22.76 -23.38 0.07
C GLU A 319 -22.47 -21.89 -0.14
N ASN A 320 -22.60 -21.12 0.92
CA ASN A 320 -22.08 -19.76 1.00
C ASN A 320 -20.54 -19.89 0.92
N LYS A 321 -19.99 -19.86 -0.28
CA LYS A 321 -18.56 -19.61 -0.48
C LYS A 321 -18.30 -18.21 0.07
N SER A 322 -17.59 -18.16 1.21
CA SER A 322 -17.10 -16.90 1.79
C SER A 322 -16.44 -16.07 0.71
N ASN A 323 -16.91 -14.85 0.55
CA ASN A 323 -16.53 -13.98 -0.56
C ASN A 323 -15.15 -13.34 -0.36
N HIS A 324 -14.38 -13.74 0.67
CA HIS A 324 -13.08 -13.20 1.00
C HIS A 324 -11.94 -13.96 0.31
N PRO A 325 -10.88 -13.28 -0.18
CA PRO A 325 -9.69 -13.96 -0.67
C PRO A 325 -9.08 -14.75 0.49
N LEU A 326 -8.73 -16.01 0.22
CA LEU A 326 -8.07 -16.83 1.21
C LEU A 326 -6.59 -16.44 1.27
N ALA A 327 -6.07 -16.17 2.46
CA ALA A 327 -4.63 -15.99 2.63
C ALA A 327 -3.89 -17.26 2.21
N LYS A 328 -2.99 -17.14 1.26
CA LYS A 328 -2.15 -18.26 0.81
C LYS A 328 -1.04 -18.58 1.82
N LEU A 329 -0.62 -17.56 2.57
CA LEU A 329 0.33 -17.67 3.66
C LEU A 329 -0.10 -16.70 4.76
N SER A 330 -0.07 -17.17 6.01
CA SER A 330 -0.25 -16.33 7.20
C SER A 330 0.88 -16.66 8.18
N ILE A 331 1.58 -15.63 8.61
CA ILE A 331 2.72 -15.70 9.51
C ILE A 331 2.35 -14.93 10.77
N ASP A 332 2.44 -15.59 11.92
CA ASP A 332 2.40 -14.92 13.22
C ASP A 332 3.83 -14.41 13.50
N HIS A 333 4.02 -13.11 13.32
CA HIS A 333 5.29 -12.43 13.56
C HIS A 333 5.45 -12.08 15.05
N GLY A 334 4.33 -11.87 15.72
CA GLY A 334 4.27 -11.64 17.17
C GLY A 334 4.56 -10.22 17.62
N ALA A 335 4.92 -9.31 16.69
CA ALA A 335 5.16 -7.90 16.97
C ALA A 335 4.50 -7.03 15.90
N LYS A 336 4.10 -5.81 16.24
CA LYS A 336 3.58 -4.83 15.28
C LYS A 336 4.54 -4.69 14.09
N VAL A 337 4.00 -4.82 12.89
CA VAL A 337 4.77 -4.67 11.66
C VAL A 337 4.93 -3.19 11.33
N ASN A 338 6.16 -2.70 11.33
CA ASN A 338 6.48 -1.35 10.89
C ASN A 338 6.64 -1.28 9.38
N TRP A 339 7.33 -2.28 8.79
CA TRP A 339 7.62 -2.29 7.36
C TRP A 339 7.68 -3.69 6.77
N LEU A 340 7.32 -3.77 5.50
CA LEU A 340 7.42 -4.98 4.68
C LEU A 340 8.20 -4.69 3.40
N SER A 341 9.04 -5.63 2.99
CA SER A 341 9.63 -5.67 1.67
C SER A 341 9.85 -7.11 1.22
N SER A 342 10.33 -7.30 0.02
CA SER A 342 10.71 -8.61 -0.49
C SER A 342 12.00 -8.52 -1.30
N ALA A 343 12.87 -9.51 -1.12
CA ALA A 343 14.13 -9.60 -1.83
C ALA A 343 14.41 -11.04 -2.25
N GLU A 344 15.31 -11.19 -3.19
CA GLU A 344 15.91 -12.48 -3.48
C GLU A 344 17.20 -12.62 -2.66
N ILE A 345 17.12 -13.42 -1.60
CA ILE A 345 18.25 -13.69 -0.70
C ILE A 345 18.75 -15.10 -0.95
N LYS A 346 20.01 -15.23 -1.36
CA LYS A 346 20.63 -16.54 -1.69
C LYS A 346 19.81 -17.36 -2.70
N GLY A 347 19.30 -16.71 -3.74
CA GLY A 347 18.49 -17.36 -4.78
C GLY A 347 17.08 -17.78 -4.31
N ARG A 348 16.63 -17.27 -3.16
CA ARG A 348 15.27 -17.55 -2.64
C ARG A 348 14.52 -16.25 -2.42
N LYS A 349 13.30 -16.20 -2.93
CA LYS A 349 12.39 -15.10 -2.63
C LYS A 349 12.05 -15.10 -1.16
N THR A 350 12.24 -13.97 -0.50
CA THR A 350 12.16 -13.85 0.95
C THR A 350 11.38 -12.60 1.30
N ILE A 351 10.44 -12.72 2.23
CA ILE A 351 9.76 -11.58 2.86
C ILE A 351 10.69 -11.04 3.95
N LEU A 352 10.89 -9.74 3.94
CA LEU A 352 11.63 -8.99 4.95
C LEU A 352 10.61 -8.22 5.79
N VAL A 353 10.72 -8.33 7.11
CA VAL A 353 9.81 -7.67 8.07
C VAL A 353 10.63 -6.87 9.06
N ALA A 354 10.32 -5.59 9.18
CA ALA A 354 10.80 -4.71 10.23
C ALA A 354 9.72 -4.49 11.29
N ASP A 355 10.14 -4.44 12.53
CA ASP A 355 9.30 -4.19 13.70
C ASP A 355 9.96 -3.20 14.67
N HIS A 356 9.41 -3.02 15.86
CA HIS A 356 9.95 -2.13 16.89
C HIS A 356 11.28 -2.62 17.51
N THR A 357 11.75 -3.81 17.11
CA THR A 357 13.05 -4.30 17.55
C THR A 357 14.16 -3.84 16.59
N GLY A 358 15.40 -3.89 17.02
CA GLY A 358 16.56 -3.60 16.16
C GLY A 358 16.91 -4.73 15.18
N CYS A 359 15.96 -5.60 14.85
CA CYS A 359 16.18 -6.80 14.04
C CYS A 359 15.36 -6.76 12.74
N ILE A 360 15.85 -7.43 11.70
CA ILE A 360 15.07 -7.73 10.50
C ILE A 360 14.71 -9.21 10.51
N SER A 361 13.44 -9.53 10.39
CA SER A 361 12.95 -10.91 10.30
C SER A 361 12.77 -11.34 8.86
N LEU A 362 13.24 -12.53 8.52
CA LEU A 362 13.23 -13.08 7.16
C LEU A 362 12.36 -14.34 7.10
N TYR A 363 11.46 -14.37 6.14
CA TYR A 363 10.57 -15.50 5.88
C TYR A 363 10.71 -15.94 4.42
N PRO A 364 11.48 -17.02 4.14
CA PRO A 364 11.61 -17.54 2.78
C PRO A 364 10.27 -18.02 2.24
N LEU A 365 9.94 -17.61 1.02
CA LEU A 365 8.79 -18.09 0.27
C LEU A 365 9.17 -19.43 -0.38
N THR A 366 8.79 -20.53 0.24
CA THR A 366 8.96 -21.88 -0.30
C THR A 366 7.65 -22.33 -0.91
N ASN A 367 7.68 -22.78 -2.19
CA ASN A 367 6.53 -23.36 -2.92
C ASN A 367 5.43 -22.38 -3.37
N LEU A 368 5.78 -21.17 -3.82
CA LEU A 368 4.87 -20.28 -4.54
C LEU A 368 5.14 -20.27 -6.04
#